data_c858313fdbf3de1023559301fe5bfcf2
#
_entry.id   c858313fdbf3de1023559301fe5bfcf2
#
_cell.length_a   1.000
_cell.length_b   1.000
_cell.length_c   1.000
_cell.angle_alpha   90.00
_cell.angle_beta   90.00
_cell.angle_gamma   90.00
#
_symmetry.space_group_name_H-M   'P 1'
#
loop_
_entity.id
_entity.type
_entity.pdbx_description
1 polymer ?
#
loop_
_entity_poly.entity_id
_entity_poly.type
_entity_poly.pdbx_seq_one_letter_code
_entity_poly.pdbx_strand_id
1 'polypeptide(L)'
;VAKKAKLVLPVAPLGDLVAWWQSQHVPGLVIGGLAVALLGRPRVTRDVDALVLLAEERWPAFLDAGRAFGFVPRQPDALAFAREARVLLVRHQPTGIDVDVALGCLPFEEEAVARARVVQVAGVSVPLPTPEDLIIMKAVAHRERDLLDIEGLLAAHPDLDLRRVRRWVRAFADALETPKLYNDLRQRLSRRPPRKRGKGGPEPS
;
A
#
# COMPACT_ATOMS: atom_id res chain seq x y z
N VAL A 1 28.21 14.99 -7.51
CA VAL A 1 26.94 14.88 -8.23
C VAL A 1 26.40 13.48 -7.97
N ALA A 2 25.47 13.32 -7.03
CA ALA A 2 24.87 12.02 -6.70
C ALA A 2 24.05 11.54 -7.92
N LYS A 3 24.46 10.41 -8.53
CA LYS A 3 23.68 9.71 -9.55
C LYS A 3 22.30 9.40 -8.97
N LYS A 4 21.23 10.04 -9.48
CA LYS A 4 19.84 9.62 -9.18
C LYS A 4 19.73 8.14 -9.53
N ALA A 5 19.59 7.28 -8.53
CA ALA A 5 19.29 5.88 -8.76
C ALA A 5 18.02 5.81 -9.58
N LYS A 6 18.10 5.23 -10.79
CA LYS A 6 16.95 5.03 -11.65
C LYS A 6 16.04 4.03 -10.94
N LEU A 7 14.85 4.47 -10.56
CA LEU A 7 13.85 3.59 -9.94
C LEU A 7 13.50 2.50 -10.96
N VAL A 8 13.90 1.28 -10.68
CA VAL A 8 13.52 0.11 -11.48
C VAL A 8 12.23 -0.42 -10.87
N LEU A 9 11.12 -0.16 -11.55
CA LEU A 9 9.80 -0.64 -11.13
C LEU A 9 9.55 -2.03 -11.73
N PRO A 10 8.91 -2.93 -11.00
CA PRO A 10 8.49 -4.25 -11.50
C PRO A 10 7.22 -4.12 -12.37
N VAL A 11 7.34 -3.48 -13.53
CA VAL A 11 6.20 -3.07 -14.37
C VAL A 11 5.41 -4.27 -14.88
N ALA A 12 6.08 -5.34 -15.33
CA ALA A 12 5.38 -6.52 -15.86
C ALA A 12 4.51 -7.20 -14.80
N PRO A 13 5.04 -7.66 -13.63
CA PRO A 13 4.19 -8.27 -12.62
C PRO A 13 3.14 -7.31 -12.06
N LEU A 14 3.39 -6.00 -12.08
CA LEU A 14 2.41 -5.01 -11.67
C LEU A 14 1.23 -4.93 -12.65
N GLY A 15 1.51 -4.93 -13.95
CA GLY A 15 0.48 -4.91 -15.00
C GLY A 15 -0.38 -6.18 -14.97
N ASP A 16 0.27 -7.34 -14.90
CA ASP A 16 -0.40 -8.64 -14.84
C ASP A 16 -1.23 -8.80 -13.55
N LEU A 17 -0.73 -8.29 -12.41
CA LEU A 17 -1.45 -8.29 -11.13
C LEU A 17 -2.74 -7.44 -11.21
N VAL A 18 -2.65 -6.23 -11.74
CA VAL A 18 -3.83 -5.36 -11.92
C VAL A 18 -4.83 -6.00 -12.88
N ALA A 19 -4.37 -6.54 -14.01
CA ALA A 19 -5.22 -7.25 -14.98
C ALA A 19 -5.90 -8.47 -14.35
N TRP A 20 -5.19 -9.25 -13.52
CA TRP A 20 -5.74 -10.41 -12.84
C TRP A 20 -6.95 -10.03 -11.97
N TRP A 21 -6.81 -9.11 -10.99
CA TRP A 21 -7.95 -8.80 -10.12
C TRP A 21 -9.08 -8.08 -10.86
N GLN A 22 -8.77 -7.27 -11.88
CA GLN A 22 -9.77 -6.61 -12.72
C GLN A 22 -10.60 -7.61 -13.53
N SER A 23 -9.96 -8.67 -14.09
CA SER A 23 -10.65 -9.73 -14.81
C SER A 23 -11.66 -10.48 -13.94
N GLN A 24 -11.43 -10.50 -12.62
CA GLN A 24 -12.29 -11.13 -11.64
C GLN A 24 -13.28 -10.15 -10.99
N HIS A 25 -13.33 -8.90 -11.43
CA HIS A 25 -14.13 -7.82 -10.83
C HIS A 25 -13.87 -7.68 -9.32
N VAL A 26 -12.61 -7.80 -8.91
CA VAL A 26 -12.17 -7.69 -7.52
C VAL A 26 -11.60 -6.32 -7.27
N PRO A 27 -12.16 -5.52 -6.33
CA PRO A 27 -11.56 -4.25 -5.93
C PRO A 27 -10.23 -4.47 -5.21
N GLY A 28 -9.22 -3.66 -5.55
CA GLY A 28 -7.90 -3.81 -4.95
C GLY A 28 -7.01 -2.59 -5.07
N LEU A 29 -5.92 -2.63 -4.32
CA LEU A 29 -4.87 -1.60 -4.25
C LEU A 29 -3.50 -2.24 -4.36
N VAL A 30 -2.57 -1.57 -5.00
CA VAL A 30 -1.14 -1.82 -4.77
C VAL A 30 -0.71 -1.06 -3.53
N ILE A 31 -0.08 -1.77 -2.59
CA ILE A 31 0.32 -1.24 -1.28
C ILE A 31 1.84 -1.40 -1.07
N GLY A 32 2.29 -1.43 0.16
CA GLY A 32 3.65 -1.80 0.53
C GLY A 32 4.75 -0.86 0.00
N GLY A 33 5.87 -1.47 -0.35
CA GLY A 33 7.07 -0.75 -0.78
C GLY A 33 6.91 -0.02 -2.10
N LEU A 34 6.16 -0.58 -3.02
CA LEU A 34 5.91 0.02 -4.34
C LEU A 34 5.03 1.26 -4.22
N ALA A 35 3.96 1.21 -3.42
CA ALA A 35 3.11 2.37 -3.16
C ALA A 35 3.91 3.52 -2.51
N VAL A 36 4.82 3.19 -1.56
CA VAL A 36 5.72 4.19 -0.96
C VAL A 36 6.65 4.82 -2.00
N ALA A 37 7.21 4.01 -2.91
CA ALA A 37 8.11 4.52 -3.95
C ALA A 37 7.39 5.46 -4.94
N LEU A 38 6.10 5.23 -5.18
CA LEU A 38 5.28 6.04 -6.08
C LEU A 38 4.70 7.29 -5.40
N LEU A 39 4.35 7.23 -4.12
CA LEU A 39 3.72 8.32 -3.38
C LEU A 39 4.68 9.11 -2.49
N GLY A 40 5.82 8.56 -2.14
CA GLY A 40 6.77 9.16 -1.21
C GLY A 40 8.16 9.33 -1.81
N ARG A 41 9.17 8.77 -1.13
CA ARG A 41 10.55 8.78 -1.61
C ARG A 41 10.82 7.56 -2.49
N PRO A 42 11.36 7.75 -3.70
CA PRO A 42 11.77 6.63 -4.55
C PRO A 42 12.75 5.71 -3.81
N ARG A 43 12.42 4.42 -3.77
CA ARG A 43 13.29 3.38 -3.23
C ARG A 43 13.17 2.09 -4.04
N VAL A 44 14.20 1.27 -4.00
CA VAL A 44 14.15 -0.05 -4.63
C VAL A 44 13.24 -0.96 -3.82
N THR A 45 12.29 -1.63 -4.48
CA THR A 45 11.50 -2.73 -3.94
C THR A 45 11.70 -3.97 -4.81
N ARG A 46 11.71 -5.15 -4.21
CA ARG A 46 11.92 -6.44 -4.89
C ARG A 46 10.64 -7.26 -5.00
N ASP A 47 9.62 -6.85 -4.28
CA ASP A 47 8.33 -7.49 -4.11
C ASP A 47 7.21 -6.53 -4.49
N VAL A 48 6.06 -7.07 -4.78
CA VAL A 48 4.83 -6.32 -5.00
C VAL A 48 3.83 -6.75 -3.95
N ASP A 49 3.30 -5.78 -3.22
CA ASP A 49 2.25 -6.02 -2.24
C ASP A 49 0.92 -5.48 -2.77
N ALA A 50 -0.15 -6.22 -2.60
CA ALA A 50 -1.50 -5.81 -2.93
C ALA A 50 -2.47 -6.06 -1.78
N LEU A 51 -3.56 -5.32 -1.77
CA LEU A 51 -4.74 -5.54 -0.92
C LEU A 51 -5.94 -5.70 -1.84
N VAL A 52 -6.71 -6.78 -1.69
CA VAL A 52 -7.94 -7.00 -2.44
C VAL A 52 -9.10 -7.27 -1.50
N LEU A 53 -10.31 -6.84 -1.87
CA LEU A 53 -11.53 -7.15 -1.13
C LEU A 53 -12.24 -8.31 -1.81
N LEU A 54 -12.18 -9.48 -1.19
CA LEU A 54 -12.68 -10.71 -1.77
C LEU A 54 -13.21 -11.64 -0.67
N ALA A 55 -14.44 -12.09 -0.82
CA ALA A 55 -15.04 -13.09 0.06
C ALA A 55 -14.29 -14.43 -0.02
N GLU A 56 -14.20 -15.14 1.09
CA GLU A 56 -13.38 -16.36 1.22
C GLU A 56 -13.77 -17.45 0.23
N GLU A 57 -15.05 -17.58 -0.05
CA GLU A 57 -15.60 -18.58 -0.97
C GLU A 57 -15.07 -18.41 -2.39
N ARG A 58 -14.62 -17.19 -2.74
CA ARG A 58 -14.07 -16.87 -4.07
C ARG A 58 -12.56 -17.07 -4.16
N TRP A 59 -11.84 -17.28 -3.05
CA TRP A 59 -10.37 -17.39 -3.06
C TRP A 59 -9.85 -18.52 -3.95
N PRO A 60 -10.45 -19.74 -3.98
CA PRO A 60 -9.96 -20.79 -4.87
C PRO A 60 -10.04 -20.40 -6.35
N ALA A 61 -11.18 -19.87 -6.79
CA ALA A 61 -11.37 -19.43 -8.17
C ALA A 61 -10.46 -18.24 -8.53
N PHE A 62 -10.29 -17.30 -7.60
CA PHE A 62 -9.39 -16.17 -7.78
C PHE A 62 -7.94 -16.62 -7.94
N LEU A 63 -7.46 -17.50 -7.07
CA LEU A 63 -6.09 -18.04 -7.15
C LEU A 63 -5.86 -18.83 -8.45
N ASP A 64 -6.83 -19.62 -8.88
CA ASP A 64 -6.72 -20.37 -10.14
C ASP A 64 -6.68 -19.44 -11.36
N ALA A 65 -7.53 -18.40 -11.38
CA ALA A 65 -7.53 -17.40 -12.44
C ALA A 65 -6.17 -16.66 -12.56
N GLY A 66 -5.43 -16.51 -11.47
CA GLY A 66 -4.09 -15.91 -11.46
C GLY A 66 -3.07 -16.59 -12.35
N ARG A 67 -3.26 -17.90 -12.61
CA ARG A 67 -2.38 -18.69 -13.50
C ARG A 67 -2.35 -18.15 -14.92
N ALA A 68 -3.48 -17.65 -15.42
CA ALA A 68 -3.56 -17.04 -16.76
C ALA A 68 -2.74 -15.75 -16.88
N PHE A 69 -2.42 -15.13 -15.75
CA PHE A 69 -1.58 -13.92 -15.64
C PHE A 69 -0.15 -14.23 -15.15
N GLY A 70 0.23 -15.51 -15.15
CA GLY A 70 1.58 -15.94 -14.75
C GLY A 70 1.79 -16.06 -13.25
N PHE A 71 0.76 -15.98 -12.41
CA PHE A 71 0.89 -16.13 -10.96
C PHE A 71 0.68 -17.56 -10.51
N VAL A 72 1.61 -18.06 -9.69
CA VAL A 72 1.53 -19.38 -9.08
C VAL A 72 1.75 -19.28 -7.57
N PRO A 73 1.10 -20.15 -6.78
CA PRO A 73 1.37 -20.21 -5.35
C PRO A 73 2.84 -20.47 -5.05
N ARG A 74 3.39 -19.83 -4.02
CA ARG A 74 4.75 -20.08 -3.51
C ARG A 74 4.82 -21.28 -2.58
N GLN A 75 3.68 -21.81 -2.17
CA GLN A 75 3.61 -22.94 -1.24
C GLN A 75 2.43 -23.86 -1.62
N PRO A 76 2.51 -25.17 -1.32
CA PRO A 76 1.51 -26.14 -1.70
C PRO A 76 0.11 -25.83 -1.13
N ASP A 77 0.05 -25.45 0.15
CA ASP A 77 -1.20 -25.25 0.89
C ASP A 77 -1.59 -23.74 0.95
N ALA A 78 -1.50 -23.05 -0.20
CA ALA A 78 -1.70 -21.60 -0.27
C ALA A 78 -3.05 -21.14 0.31
N LEU A 79 -4.12 -21.91 0.11
CA LEU A 79 -5.46 -21.57 0.64
C LEU A 79 -5.56 -21.81 2.15
N ALA A 80 -4.94 -22.87 2.69
CA ALA A 80 -4.90 -23.09 4.13
C ALA A 80 -4.13 -21.95 4.82
N PHE A 81 -2.96 -21.62 4.28
CA PHE A 81 -2.19 -20.48 4.76
C PHE A 81 -2.95 -19.16 4.66
N ALA A 82 -3.68 -18.94 3.54
CA ALA A 82 -4.47 -17.73 3.37
C ALA A 82 -5.60 -17.59 4.41
N ARG A 83 -6.19 -18.69 4.87
CA ARG A 83 -7.20 -18.67 5.95
C ARG A 83 -6.62 -18.20 7.28
N GLU A 84 -5.39 -18.59 7.57
CA GLU A 84 -4.71 -18.21 8.82
C GLU A 84 -4.13 -16.80 8.74
N ALA A 85 -3.40 -16.49 7.66
CA ALA A 85 -2.60 -15.27 7.54
C ALA A 85 -3.30 -14.13 6.78
N ARG A 86 -4.47 -14.37 6.18
CA ARG A 86 -5.19 -13.42 5.32
C ARG A 86 -4.32 -12.87 4.17
N VAL A 87 -3.44 -13.72 3.61
CA VAL A 87 -2.58 -13.36 2.48
C VAL A 87 -2.37 -14.55 1.55
N LEU A 88 -2.50 -14.33 0.25
CA LEU A 88 -2.06 -15.25 -0.79
C LEU A 88 -0.63 -14.91 -1.19
N LEU A 89 0.28 -15.85 -0.98
CA LEU A 89 1.69 -15.73 -1.38
C LEU A 89 1.85 -16.35 -2.75
N VAL A 90 2.08 -15.52 -3.77
CA VAL A 90 2.25 -15.97 -5.16
C VAL A 90 3.56 -15.47 -5.74
N ARG A 91 3.99 -16.09 -6.83
CA ARG A 91 5.14 -15.67 -7.62
C ARG A 91 4.72 -15.45 -9.05
N HIS A 92 5.12 -14.34 -9.62
CA HIS A 92 4.99 -14.07 -11.04
C HIS A 92 6.08 -14.84 -11.79
N GLN A 93 5.73 -15.98 -12.40
CA GLN A 93 6.68 -16.90 -13.03
C GLN A 93 7.55 -16.25 -14.11
N PRO A 94 7.01 -15.39 -15.02
CA PRO A 94 7.82 -14.81 -16.09
C PRO A 94 8.98 -13.94 -15.59
N THR A 95 8.86 -13.32 -14.40
CA THR A 95 9.90 -12.42 -13.85
C THR A 95 10.57 -12.96 -12.59
N GLY A 96 10.03 -14.03 -11.99
CA GLY A 96 10.49 -14.55 -10.70
C GLY A 96 10.20 -13.66 -9.50
N ILE A 97 9.40 -12.60 -9.67
CA ILE A 97 9.07 -11.64 -8.60
C ILE A 97 7.97 -12.22 -7.70
N ASP A 98 8.20 -12.09 -6.40
CA ASP A 98 7.22 -12.46 -5.38
C ASP A 98 6.16 -11.38 -5.24
N VAL A 99 4.91 -11.82 -5.04
CA VAL A 99 3.74 -10.97 -4.87
C VAL A 99 2.95 -11.46 -3.66
N ASP A 100 2.67 -10.54 -2.74
CA ASP A 100 1.87 -10.79 -1.55
C ASP A 100 0.51 -10.10 -1.71
N VAL A 101 -0.56 -10.89 -1.79
CA VAL A 101 -1.93 -10.39 -1.97
C VAL A 101 -2.68 -10.54 -0.64
N ALA A 102 -2.77 -9.44 0.11
CA ALA A 102 -3.57 -9.37 1.33
C ALA A 102 -5.06 -9.45 1.00
N LEU A 103 -5.79 -10.25 1.76
CA LEU A 103 -7.22 -10.50 1.61
C LEU A 103 -7.96 -9.66 2.67
N GLY A 104 -8.36 -8.47 2.29
CA GLY A 104 -8.95 -7.47 3.18
C GLY A 104 -10.28 -7.91 3.77
N CYS A 105 -10.51 -7.56 5.04
CA CYS A 105 -11.73 -7.86 5.77
C CYS A 105 -12.08 -6.78 6.82
N LEU A 106 -11.25 -5.74 6.94
CA LEU A 106 -11.45 -4.71 7.96
C LEU A 106 -12.17 -3.50 7.36
N PRO A 107 -13.02 -2.80 8.15
CA PRO A 107 -13.67 -1.58 7.68
C PRO A 107 -12.69 -0.51 7.17
N PHE A 108 -11.50 -0.42 7.77
CA PHE A 108 -10.43 0.45 7.29
C PHE A 108 -10.00 0.10 5.85
N GLU A 109 -9.87 -1.18 5.54
CA GLU A 109 -9.41 -1.66 4.23
C GLU A 109 -10.48 -1.40 3.16
N GLU A 110 -11.76 -1.57 3.50
CA GLU A 110 -12.88 -1.19 2.62
C GLU A 110 -12.87 0.31 2.32
N GLU A 111 -12.71 1.16 3.36
CA GLU A 111 -12.57 2.60 3.18
C GLU A 111 -11.35 2.95 2.32
N ALA A 112 -10.20 2.31 2.53
CA ALA A 112 -8.97 2.57 1.78
C ALA A 112 -9.14 2.24 0.30
N VAL A 113 -9.79 1.10 -0.02
CA VAL A 113 -10.09 0.69 -1.41
C VAL A 113 -11.10 1.65 -2.05
N ALA A 114 -12.16 2.06 -1.35
CA ALA A 114 -13.14 3.02 -1.85
C ALA A 114 -12.53 4.40 -2.14
N ARG A 115 -11.43 4.75 -1.47
CA ARG A 115 -10.70 6.03 -1.63
C ARG A 115 -9.53 5.95 -2.60
N ALA A 116 -9.34 4.81 -3.26
CA ALA A 116 -8.23 4.58 -4.17
C ALA A 116 -8.05 5.70 -5.20
N ARG A 117 -6.79 6.00 -5.51
CA ARG A 117 -6.41 6.89 -6.60
C ARG A 117 -5.66 6.13 -7.66
N VAL A 118 -6.08 6.26 -8.91
CA VAL A 118 -5.40 5.62 -10.04
C VAL A 118 -4.23 6.48 -10.49
N VAL A 119 -3.04 5.88 -10.56
CA VAL A 119 -1.82 6.51 -11.06
C VAL A 119 -1.33 5.75 -12.28
N GLN A 120 -0.88 6.47 -13.32
CA GLN A 120 -0.28 5.85 -14.50
C GLN A 120 1.19 5.52 -14.24
N VAL A 121 1.56 4.24 -14.36
CA VAL A 121 2.92 3.74 -14.18
C VAL A 121 3.31 2.95 -15.41
N ALA A 122 4.15 3.52 -16.25
CA ALA A 122 4.62 2.88 -17.50
C ALA A 122 3.46 2.30 -18.36
N GLY A 123 2.35 3.03 -18.44
CA GLY A 123 1.17 2.63 -19.22
C GLY A 123 0.16 1.77 -18.47
N VAL A 124 0.45 1.35 -17.23
CA VAL A 124 -0.47 0.61 -16.38
C VAL A 124 -1.24 1.56 -15.47
N SER A 125 -2.57 1.41 -15.41
CA SER A 125 -3.45 2.14 -14.47
C SER A 125 -3.45 1.47 -13.11
N VAL A 126 -2.65 1.97 -12.16
CA VAL A 126 -2.41 1.35 -10.86
C VAL A 126 -3.26 2.01 -9.78
N PRO A 127 -4.21 1.30 -9.15
CA PRO A 127 -4.91 1.80 -7.97
C PRO A 127 -3.98 1.82 -6.76
N LEU A 128 -3.82 3.00 -6.16
CA LEU A 128 -3.01 3.22 -4.95
C LEU A 128 -3.89 3.72 -3.80
N PRO A 129 -3.54 3.44 -2.55
CA PRO A 129 -4.16 4.09 -1.40
C PRO A 129 -3.87 5.60 -1.40
N THR A 130 -4.66 6.37 -0.68
CA THR A 130 -4.28 7.75 -0.38
C THR A 130 -3.00 7.77 0.47
N PRO A 131 -2.20 8.85 0.46
CA PRO A 131 -1.04 8.95 1.34
C PRO A 131 -1.38 8.76 2.82
N GLU A 132 -2.55 9.24 3.27
CA GLU A 132 -3.06 9.01 4.62
C GLU A 132 -3.26 7.53 4.91
N ASP A 133 -3.92 6.81 4.01
CA ASP A 133 -4.22 5.39 4.20
C ASP A 133 -2.94 4.55 4.16
N LEU A 134 -1.98 4.91 3.31
CA LEU A 134 -0.67 4.27 3.30
C LEU A 134 0.12 4.53 4.59
N ILE A 135 0.06 5.74 5.16
CA ILE A 135 0.64 6.06 6.47
C ILE A 135 0.01 5.21 7.57
N ILE A 136 -1.32 5.02 7.55
CA ILE A 136 -2.02 4.18 8.52
C ILE A 136 -1.53 2.74 8.42
N MET A 137 -1.50 2.16 7.22
CA MET A 137 -1.00 0.79 6.99
C MET A 137 0.44 0.62 7.51
N LYS A 138 1.31 1.60 7.24
CA LYS A 138 2.70 1.60 7.70
C LYS A 138 2.83 1.75 9.22
N ALA A 139 2.01 2.59 9.85
CA ALA A 139 1.99 2.76 11.29
C ALA A 139 1.55 1.48 12.02
N VAL A 140 0.60 0.73 11.45
CA VAL A 140 0.12 -0.55 12.01
C VAL A 140 1.14 -1.66 11.81
N ALA A 141 1.77 -1.77 10.63
CA ALA A 141 2.83 -2.74 10.36
C ALA A 141 4.07 -2.52 11.25
N HIS A 142 4.37 -1.28 11.61
CA HIS A 142 5.30 -0.81 12.66
C HIS A 142 6.72 -1.38 12.62
N ARG A 143 7.23 -1.80 11.46
CA ARG A 143 8.64 -2.19 11.29
C ARG A 143 9.51 -0.91 11.21
N GLU A 144 10.80 -1.00 11.50
CA GLU A 144 11.73 0.15 11.41
C GLU A 144 11.67 0.85 10.06
N ARG A 145 11.63 0.07 8.98
CA ARG A 145 11.48 0.58 7.61
C ARG A 145 10.16 1.33 7.43
N ASP A 146 9.06 0.83 7.99
CA ASP A 146 7.74 1.46 7.86
C ASP A 146 7.72 2.84 8.53
N LEU A 147 8.44 2.99 9.63
CA LEU A 147 8.58 4.27 10.31
C LEU A 147 9.36 5.31 9.49
N LEU A 148 10.37 4.89 8.72
CA LEU A 148 11.08 5.76 7.75
C LEU A 148 10.21 6.08 6.54
N ASP A 149 9.42 5.11 6.05
CA ASP A 149 8.46 5.32 4.97
C ASP A 149 7.43 6.40 5.35
N ILE A 150 6.92 6.39 6.59
CA ILE A 150 6.00 7.42 7.12
C ILE A 150 6.65 8.81 7.05
N GLU A 151 7.90 8.97 7.48
CA GLU A 151 8.61 10.25 7.41
C GLU A 151 8.73 10.76 5.97
N GLY A 152 9.01 9.85 5.03
CA GLY A 152 9.05 10.16 3.60
C GLY A 152 7.71 10.64 3.05
N LEU A 153 6.61 9.96 3.40
CA LEU A 153 5.25 10.33 3.00
C LEU A 153 4.83 11.67 3.61
N LEU A 154 5.10 11.89 4.91
CA LEU A 154 4.83 13.16 5.58
C LEU A 154 5.56 14.35 4.95
N ALA A 155 6.79 14.14 4.47
CA ALA A 155 7.56 15.16 3.79
C ALA A 155 7.07 15.46 2.37
N ALA A 156 6.60 14.42 1.65
CA ALA A 156 6.11 14.54 0.27
C ALA A 156 4.71 15.19 0.20
N HIS A 157 3.88 15.01 1.23
CA HIS A 157 2.48 15.45 1.25
C HIS A 157 2.21 16.45 2.39
N PRO A 158 2.31 17.77 2.15
CA PRO A 158 2.10 18.78 3.19
C PRO A 158 0.63 18.95 3.62
N ASP A 159 -0.34 18.47 2.83
CA ASP A 159 -1.77 18.73 3.03
C ASP A 159 -2.58 17.49 3.46
N LEU A 160 -1.95 16.57 4.23
CA LEU A 160 -2.58 15.36 4.71
C LEU A 160 -3.72 15.62 5.71
N ASP A 161 -4.79 14.83 5.63
CA ASP A 161 -5.78 14.72 6.70
C ASP A 161 -5.24 13.92 7.90
N LEU A 162 -4.51 14.62 8.75
CA LEU A 162 -3.94 14.02 9.97
C LEU A 162 -5.01 13.61 11.00
N ARG A 163 -6.26 14.08 10.89
CA ARG A 163 -7.35 13.63 11.77
C ARG A 163 -7.70 12.18 11.45
N ARG A 164 -7.83 11.84 10.15
CA ARG A 164 -8.04 10.47 9.69
C ARG A 164 -6.91 9.55 10.15
N VAL A 165 -5.65 9.96 9.91
CA VAL A 165 -4.47 9.18 10.31
C VAL A 165 -4.47 8.89 11.82
N ARG A 166 -4.68 9.92 12.65
CA ARG A 166 -4.70 9.75 14.11
C ARG A 166 -5.86 8.87 14.59
N ARG A 167 -7.05 9.03 14.00
CA ARG A 167 -8.25 8.26 14.34
C ARG A 167 -8.00 6.78 14.13
N TRP A 168 -7.57 6.39 12.94
CA TRP A 168 -7.38 4.99 12.60
C TRP A 168 -6.20 4.35 13.32
N VAL A 169 -5.05 5.02 13.42
CA VAL A 169 -3.90 4.45 14.14
C VAL A 169 -4.20 4.31 15.63
N ARG A 170 -4.99 5.21 16.24
CA ARG A 170 -5.45 5.03 17.61
C ARG A 170 -6.37 3.83 17.73
N ALA A 171 -7.38 3.69 16.86
CA ALA A 171 -8.29 2.56 16.87
C ALA A 171 -7.54 1.21 16.74
N PHE A 172 -6.53 1.13 15.86
CA PHE A 172 -5.69 -0.07 15.77
C PHE A 172 -4.81 -0.28 17.01
N ALA A 173 -4.25 0.79 17.57
CA ALA A 173 -3.45 0.69 18.80
C ALA A 173 -4.25 0.16 19.98
N ASP A 174 -5.51 0.61 20.09
CA ASP A 174 -6.45 0.15 21.11
C ASP A 174 -6.87 -1.31 20.88
N ALA A 175 -7.25 -1.68 19.64
CA ALA A 175 -7.69 -3.03 19.30
C ALA A 175 -6.57 -4.08 19.41
N LEU A 176 -5.32 -3.70 19.16
CA LEU A 176 -4.14 -4.56 19.27
C LEU A 176 -3.46 -4.48 20.64
N GLU A 177 -4.01 -3.72 21.59
CA GLU A 177 -3.42 -3.46 22.91
C GLU A 177 -1.95 -3.00 22.83
N THR A 178 -1.62 -2.25 21.77
CA THR A 178 -0.25 -1.79 21.47
C THR A 178 -0.18 -0.26 21.39
N PRO A 179 -0.17 0.47 22.52
CA PRO A 179 -0.14 1.94 22.56
C PRO A 179 1.06 2.55 21.84
N LYS A 180 2.14 1.78 21.70
CA LYS A 180 3.37 2.19 21.03
C LYS A 180 3.13 2.63 19.58
N LEU A 181 2.21 2.00 18.86
CA LEU A 181 1.85 2.36 17.47
C LEU A 181 1.46 3.86 17.39
N TYR A 182 0.57 4.28 18.26
CA TYR A 182 0.10 5.66 18.28
C TYR A 182 1.13 6.65 18.84
N ASN A 183 1.90 6.24 19.84
CA ASN A 183 2.94 7.09 20.45
C ASN A 183 4.07 7.40 19.45
N ASP A 184 4.55 6.40 18.72
CA ASP A 184 5.58 6.53 17.71
C ASP A 184 5.10 7.38 16.52
N LEU A 185 3.85 7.22 16.10
CA LEU A 185 3.23 8.10 15.11
C LEU A 185 3.19 9.56 15.61
N ARG A 186 2.72 9.81 16.84
CA ARG A 186 2.66 11.16 17.42
C ARG A 186 4.02 11.85 17.41
N GLN A 187 5.07 11.13 17.79
CA GLN A 187 6.43 11.65 17.80
C GLN A 187 6.87 12.09 16.39
N ARG A 188 6.52 11.34 15.35
CA ARG A 188 6.85 11.70 13.96
C ARG A 188 6.05 12.89 13.45
N LEU A 189 4.77 12.95 13.80
CA LEU A 189 3.92 14.08 13.44
C LEU A 189 4.39 15.39 14.09
N SER A 190 4.95 15.35 15.32
CA SER A 190 5.47 16.54 15.99
C SER A 190 6.78 17.07 15.40
N ARG A 191 7.56 16.20 14.74
CA ARG A 191 8.82 16.57 14.05
C ARG A 191 8.59 17.13 12.65
N ARG A 192 7.35 17.16 12.16
CA ARG A 192 7.02 17.68 10.85
C ARG A 192 7.30 19.20 10.79
N PRO A 193 8.01 19.70 9.76
CA PRO A 193 8.21 21.12 9.59
C PRO A 193 6.87 21.86 9.47
N PRO A 194 6.76 23.08 10.02
CA PRO A 194 5.53 23.84 9.94
C PRO A 194 5.14 24.07 8.48
N ARG A 195 3.84 24.07 8.23
CA ARG A 195 3.26 24.36 6.91
C ARG A 195 3.79 25.73 6.43
N LYS A 196 4.44 25.79 5.27
CA LYS A 196 4.74 27.09 4.65
C LYS A 196 3.41 27.76 4.36
N ARG A 197 3.06 28.81 5.11
CA ARG A 197 1.94 29.69 4.76
C ARG A 197 2.21 30.21 3.36
N GLY A 198 1.33 29.89 2.41
CA GLY A 198 1.38 30.51 1.09
C GLY A 198 1.46 32.03 1.29
N LYS A 199 2.46 32.68 0.68
CA LYS A 199 2.51 34.13 0.59
C LYS A 199 1.20 34.55 -0.07
N GLY A 200 0.39 35.32 0.65
CA GLY A 200 -0.81 35.96 0.13
C GLY A 200 -0.44 36.63 -1.19
N GLY A 201 -1.23 36.36 -2.23
CA GLY A 201 -1.12 37.09 -3.47
C GLY A 201 -1.34 38.60 -3.22
N PRO A 202 -0.79 39.46 -4.08
CA PRO A 202 -1.01 40.87 -3.95
C PRO A 202 -2.49 41.20 -4.07
N GLU A 203 -2.99 42.05 -3.15
CA GLU A 203 -4.32 42.63 -3.25
C GLU A 203 -4.44 43.38 -4.57
N PRO A 204 -5.54 43.26 -5.30
CA PRO A 204 -5.78 44.08 -6.49
C PRO A 204 -6.06 45.53 -6.02
N SER A 205 -5.27 46.44 -6.54
CA SER A 205 -5.47 47.89 -6.47
C SER A 205 -6.61 48.30 -7.36
#